data_2ac4282ba7d6374d860a506e9bc4bdd2
#
_entry.id   2ac4282ba7d6374d860a506e9bc4bdd2
#
_cell.length_a   1.000
_cell.length_b   1.000
_cell.length_c   1.000
_cell.angle_alpha   90.00
_cell.angle_beta   90.00
_cell.angle_gamma   90.00
#
_symmetry.space_group_name_H-M   'P 1'
#
loop_
_entity.id
_entity.type
_entity.pdbx_description
1 polymer ?
#
loop_
_entity_poly.entity_id
_entity_poly.type
_entity_poly.pdbx_seq_one_letter_code
_entity_poly.pdbx_strand_id
1 'polypeptide(L)'
;MQLNRKEFLYLVSRGAVTLGATALPWARLRADSPGPVMTALSNYMAAAGERTLPSEVVEKTKHHILDTFAAMISGSELKPGRAAIAFARAYGGDATGTVAGSTVLCGPMEAALANGVLAHSDETDDSHSLSQSHPGSAVVPAALAVAEKFGSDGPGFVRAVALGYDIGPRVTMALGGGKFRTESHRSTHSIAGTFGASAAAGCVARLNAQQMRWLLDYAAQQASGFAAWERDTDHIEKGFVFAGMPARNGVTAALIVRSGWNGVDDVFSGEDNFFEAMAPHGDPAALAERLGERHEVTRTDIKKWTVGSPIQAPLDALDSLLRRHPFQADQVQRIVVRLAASAGAVVNNREIPDICLQHMVAVMILDKTASFAAAHDKARMQDPVILKHRAKVELVPDEELERRMPQRQAIVEVTLSDGTRLAERVEAVRGTAANPMDRSEVVSKCRDLTAPVLGTATAGRLIERVLTLETARDIRALRPLLQRA
;
A
#
# COMPACT_ATOMS: atom_id res chain seq x y z
N MET A 1 54.69 -26.45 15.57
CA MET A 1 55.85 -25.64 15.18
C MET A 1 55.29 -24.28 14.78
N GLN A 2 55.41 -23.28 15.65
CA GLN A 2 54.91 -21.93 15.38
C GLN A 2 56.03 -21.15 14.70
N LEU A 3 55.78 -20.78 13.43
CA LEU A 3 56.68 -19.90 12.68
C LEU A 3 56.51 -18.47 13.19
N ASN A 4 57.61 -17.78 13.50
CA ASN A 4 57.58 -16.39 13.92
C ASN A 4 57.47 -15.44 12.71
N ARG A 5 57.08 -14.21 12.97
CA ARG A 5 56.76 -13.18 11.95
C ARG A 5 57.95 -12.83 11.00
N LYS A 6 59.17 -13.08 11.43
CA LYS A 6 60.39 -12.87 10.61
C LYS A 6 60.64 -14.03 9.63
N GLU A 7 60.33 -15.26 10.03
CA GLU A 7 60.48 -16.44 9.16
C GLU A 7 59.40 -16.46 8.07
N PHE A 8 58.19 -15.97 8.36
CA PHE A 8 57.17 -15.80 7.34
C PHE A 8 57.52 -14.77 6.28
N LEU A 9 58.15 -13.63 6.66
CA LEU A 9 58.60 -12.59 5.71
C LEU A 9 59.81 -13.05 4.88
N TYR A 10 60.64 -13.95 5.38
CA TYR A 10 61.82 -14.50 4.66
C TYR A 10 61.40 -15.54 3.60
N LEU A 11 60.33 -16.26 3.79
CA LEU A 11 59.75 -17.21 2.81
C LEU A 11 59.04 -16.50 1.66
N VAL A 12 58.45 -15.33 1.92
CA VAL A 12 57.78 -14.53 0.86
C VAL A 12 58.78 -13.80 -0.06
N SER A 13 60.04 -13.52 0.40
CA SER A 13 61.01 -12.76 -0.37
C SER A 13 61.87 -13.60 -1.35
N ARG A 14 61.77 -14.93 -1.35
CA ARG A 14 62.55 -15.82 -2.25
C ARG A 14 61.73 -16.58 -3.30
N GLY A 15 60.42 -16.30 -3.38
CA GLY A 15 59.54 -16.87 -4.39
C GLY A 15 59.28 -15.95 -5.58
N ALA A 16 60.25 -15.20 -6.06
CA ALA A 16 60.13 -14.51 -7.35
C ALA A 16 60.31 -15.53 -8.50
N VAL A 17 59.27 -16.34 -8.68
CA VAL A 17 59.06 -17.05 -9.93
C VAL A 17 58.50 -16.05 -10.92
N THR A 18 59.24 -15.75 -11.96
CA THR A 18 58.81 -15.08 -13.18
C THR A 18 57.63 -15.84 -13.79
N LEU A 19 56.43 -15.62 -13.31
CA LEU A 19 55.23 -15.89 -14.04
C LEU A 19 55.10 -14.78 -15.09
N GLY A 20 55.34 -15.15 -16.35
CA GLY A 20 54.99 -14.28 -17.47
C GLY A 20 53.59 -13.80 -17.31
N ALA A 21 53.41 -12.49 -17.23
CA ALA A 21 52.13 -11.83 -17.29
C ALA A 21 51.54 -12.10 -18.67
N THR A 22 50.90 -13.26 -18.85
CA THR A 22 49.83 -13.35 -19.79
C THR A 22 48.76 -12.47 -19.17
N ALA A 23 48.67 -11.21 -19.61
CA ALA A 23 47.52 -10.38 -19.43
C ALA A 23 46.33 -11.18 -19.98
N LEU A 24 45.65 -11.92 -19.10
CA LEU A 24 44.30 -12.30 -19.38
C LEU A 24 43.62 -10.97 -19.72
N PRO A 25 43.10 -10.81 -20.94
CA PRO A 25 42.27 -9.65 -21.18
C PRO A 25 41.17 -9.77 -20.12
N TRP A 26 41.18 -8.85 -19.16
CA TRP A 26 39.97 -8.51 -18.46
C TRP A 26 39.04 -8.17 -19.61
N ALA A 27 38.29 -9.16 -20.09
CA ALA A 27 37.14 -8.89 -20.93
C ALA A 27 36.41 -7.81 -20.13
N ARG A 28 36.47 -6.55 -20.58
CA ARG A 28 35.51 -5.56 -20.19
C ARG A 28 34.22 -6.27 -20.51
N LEU A 29 33.60 -6.82 -19.48
CA LEU A 29 32.17 -7.17 -19.53
C LEU A 29 31.58 -5.88 -20.11
N ARG A 30 31.29 -5.90 -21.42
CA ARG A 30 30.46 -4.87 -22.01
C ARG A 30 29.27 -4.90 -21.11
N ALA A 31 28.97 -3.78 -20.44
CA ALA A 31 27.71 -3.59 -19.82
C ALA A 31 26.71 -3.89 -20.95
N ASP A 32 26.07 -5.05 -20.87
CA ASP A 32 25.09 -5.42 -21.86
C ASP A 32 24.08 -4.30 -21.89
N SER A 33 23.73 -3.80 -23.08
CA SER A 33 22.74 -2.75 -23.21
C SER A 33 21.48 -3.24 -22.53
N PRO A 34 20.78 -2.40 -21.74
CA PRO A 34 19.58 -2.83 -21.03
C PRO A 34 18.56 -3.42 -22.01
N GLY A 35 17.92 -4.51 -21.61
CA GLY A 35 16.90 -5.19 -22.39
C GLY A 35 15.72 -4.27 -22.74
N PRO A 36 14.85 -4.66 -23.67
CA PRO A 36 13.76 -3.83 -24.17
C PRO A 36 12.77 -3.46 -23.07
N VAL A 37 12.49 -4.36 -22.12
CA VAL A 37 11.60 -4.11 -20.98
C VAL A 37 12.16 -3.03 -20.06
N MET A 38 13.44 -3.17 -19.66
CA MET A 38 14.10 -2.19 -18.80
C MET A 38 14.20 -0.82 -19.49
N THR A 39 14.52 -0.81 -20.79
CA THR A 39 14.59 0.42 -21.58
C THR A 39 13.24 1.14 -21.64
N ALA A 40 12.17 0.41 -21.95
CA ALA A 40 10.82 0.97 -22.00
C ALA A 40 10.39 1.51 -20.63
N LEU A 41 10.60 0.73 -19.56
CA LEU A 41 10.18 1.08 -18.21
C LEU A 41 10.96 2.30 -17.67
N SER A 42 12.29 2.32 -17.79
CA SER A 42 13.11 3.42 -17.30
C SER A 42 12.85 4.73 -18.05
N ASN A 43 12.63 4.69 -19.36
CA ASN A 43 12.24 5.86 -20.16
C ASN A 43 10.84 6.37 -19.75
N TYR A 44 9.89 5.45 -19.55
CA TYR A 44 8.55 5.80 -19.07
C TYR A 44 8.61 6.51 -17.70
N MET A 45 9.38 5.97 -16.76
CA MET A 45 9.54 6.54 -15.41
C MET A 45 10.22 7.91 -15.45
N ALA A 46 11.29 8.07 -16.23
CA ALA A 46 12.01 9.34 -16.35
C ALA A 46 11.16 10.46 -16.95
N ALA A 47 10.29 10.14 -17.91
CA ALA A 47 9.41 11.11 -18.55
C ALA A 47 8.17 11.46 -17.70
N ALA A 48 7.88 10.72 -16.62
CA ALA A 48 6.63 10.85 -15.87
C ALA A 48 6.44 12.23 -15.25
N GLY A 49 7.53 12.86 -14.77
CA GLY A 49 7.48 14.19 -14.15
C GLY A 49 6.95 15.32 -15.05
N GLU A 50 7.02 15.14 -16.37
CA GLU A 50 6.60 16.14 -17.36
C GLU A 50 5.38 15.69 -18.20
N ARG A 51 4.98 14.40 -18.05
CA ARG A 51 3.89 13.84 -18.85
C ARG A 51 2.54 14.42 -18.44
N THR A 52 1.74 14.80 -19.43
CA THR A 52 0.32 15.10 -19.21
C THR A 52 -0.45 13.83 -18.95
N LEU A 53 -1.15 13.76 -17.81
CA LEU A 53 -2.03 12.66 -17.47
C LEU A 53 -3.47 12.96 -17.95
N PRO A 54 -4.24 11.92 -18.31
CA PRO A 54 -5.67 12.06 -18.52
C PRO A 54 -6.37 12.66 -17.29
N SER A 55 -7.40 13.46 -17.48
CA SER A 55 -8.12 14.14 -16.39
C SER A 55 -8.70 13.15 -15.36
N GLU A 56 -9.18 12.01 -15.81
CA GLU A 56 -9.67 10.92 -14.94
C GLU A 56 -8.53 10.38 -14.06
N VAL A 57 -7.35 10.17 -14.60
CA VAL A 57 -6.17 9.69 -13.85
C VAL A 57 -5.76 10.71 -12.80
N VAL A 58 -5.75 12.01 -13.15
CA VAL A 58 -5.46 13.10 -12.20
C VAL A 58 -6.46 13.10 -11.06
N GLU A 59 -7.75 13.03 -11.37
CA GLU A 59 -8.82 13.04 -10.36
C GLU A 59 -8.75 11.83 -9.44
N LYS A 60 -8.61 10.62 -10.00
CA LYS A 60 -8.44 9.39 -9.21
C LYS A 60 -7.19 9.45 -8.33
N THR A 61 -6.08 9.94 -8.85
CA THR A 61 -4.85 10.09 -8.06
C THR A 61 -5.05 11.03 -6.87
N LYS A 62 -5.78 12.16 -7.04
CA LYS A 62 -6.12 13.05 -5.92
C LYS A 62 -7.02 12.38 -4.89
N HIS A 63 -7.97 11.56 -5.32
CA HIS A 63 -8.80 10.77 -4.41
C HIS A 63 -7.97 9.81 -3.56
N HIS A 64 -7.03 9.08 -4.19
CA HIS A 64 -6.11 8.17 -3.47
C HIS A 64 -5.14 8.90 -2.54
N ILE A 65 -4.62 10.07 -2.95
CA ILE A 65 -3.80 10.93 -2.08
C ILE A 65 -4.61 11.34 -0.85
N LEU A 66 -5.84 11.80 -1.05
CA LEU A 66 -6.73 12.23 0.02
C LEU A 66 -7.08 11.08 0.97
N ASP A 67 -7.42 9.92 0.42
CA ASP A 67 -7.73 8.70 1.17
C ASP A 67 -6.53 8.26 2.02
N THR A 68 -5.33 8.24 1.44
CA THR A 68 -4.10 7.88 2.17
C THR A 68 -3.76 8.89 3.26
N PHE A 69 -3.88 10.20 3.01
CA PHE A 69 -3.68 11.20 4.06
C PHE A 69 -4.69 11.04 5.20
N ALA A 70 -5.94 10.73 4.87
CA ALA A 70 -6.96 10.48 5.88
C ALA A 70 -6.63 9.23 6.71
N ALA A 71 -6.19 8.13 6.07
CA ALA A 71 -5.73 6.92 6.76
C ALA A 71 -4.50 7.20 7.65
N MET A 72 -3.51 7.97 7.18
CA MET A 72 -2.36 8.39 8.00
C MET A 72 -2.79 9.15 9.25
N ILE A 73 -3.73 10.08 9.10
CA ILE A 73 -4.19 10.93 10.20
C ILE A 73 -4.99 10.12 11.21
N SER A 74 -5.97 9.32 10.78
CA SER A 74 -6.74 8.46 11.69
C SER A 74 -5.87 7.38 12.33
N GLY A 75 -4.95 6.79 11.55
CA GLY A 75 -3.99 5.79 12.03
C GLY A 75 -3.06 6.29 13.14
N SER A 76 -2.83 7.61 13.25
CA SER A 76 -2.03 8.20 14.32
C SER A 76 -2.62 7.95 15.73
N GLU A 77 -3.93 7.67 15.79
CA GLU A 77 -4.64 7.32 17.04
C GLU A 77 -4.55 5.84 17.40
N LEU A 78 -4.16 5.00 16.45
CA LEU A 78 -4.11 3.55 16.64
C LEU A 78 -2.76 3.09 17.22
N LYS A 79 -2.70 1.88 17.75
CA LYS A 79 -1.50 1.31 18.38
C LYS A 79 -0.29 1.29 17.46
N PRO A 80 -0.40 0.83 16.19
CA PRO A 80 0.72 0.85 15.24
C PRO A 80 1.24 2.27 14.97
N GLY A 81 0.32 3.21 14.74
CA GLY A 81 0.68 4.60 14.46
C GLY A 81 1.37 5.28 15.63
N ARG A 82 0.89 5.09 16.85
CA ARG A 82 1.57 5.61 18.05
C ARG A 82 2.98 5.06 18.20
N ALA A 83 3.19 3.77 17.90
CA ALA A 83 4.53 3.15 17.90
C ALA A 83 5.44 3.78 16.83
N ALA A 84 4.94 4.01 15.63
CA ALA A 84 5.68 4.65 14.54
C ALA A 84 6.04 6.11 14.84
N ILE A 85 5.13 6.89 15.41
CA ILE A 85 5.38 8.27 15.87
C ILE A 85 6.46 8.30 16.95
N ALA A 86 6.40 7.37 17.91
CA ALA A 86 7.41 7.26 18.98
C ALA A 86 8.80 6.92 18.41
N PHE A 87 8.87 6.01 17.44
CA PHE A 87 10.10 5.68 16.73
C PHE A 87 10.67 6.89 15.98
N ALA A 88 9.85 7.59 15.18
CA ALA A 88 10.27 8.76 14.43
C ALA A 88 10.76 9.90 15.34
N ARG A 89 10.15 10.07 16.52
CA ARG A 89 10.60 11.05 17.53
C ARG A 89 11.96 10.70 18.12
N ALA A 90 12.23 9.40 18.34
CA ALA A 90 13.45 8.93 18.98
C ALA A 90 14.65 8.87 18.02
N TYR A 91 14.41 8.57 16.73
CA TYR A 91 15.47 8.25 15.77
C TYR A 91 15.38 9.06 14.47
N GLY A 92 14.62 10.14 14.44
CA GLY A 92 14.17 10.79 13.22
C GLY A 92 15.18 11.60 12.43
N GLY A 93 16.37 11.92 12.93
CA GLY A 93 17.37 12.72 12.20
C GLY A 93 16.91 14.15 11.87
N ASP A 94 17.23 14.64 10.66
CA ASP A 94 16.91 16.01 10.20
C ASP A 94 15.42 16.30 10.10
N ALA A 95 14.97 17.43 10.61
CA ALA A 95 13.54 17.83 10.64
C ALA A 95 13.02 18.33 9.27
N THR A 96 13.04 17.47 8.24
CA THR A 96 12.63 17.83 6.87
C THR A 96 11.28 17.25 6.45
N GLY A 97 10.93 16.08 6.94
CA GLY A 97 9.70 15.34 6.59
C GLY A 97 8.65 15.41 7.69
N THR A 98 7.40 15.55 7.32
CA THR A 98 6.24 15.62 8.24
C THR A 98 5.78 14.21 8.60
N VAL A 99 5.52 13.95 9.90
CA VAL A 99 4.77 12.79 10.38
C VAL A 99 3.33 13.21 10.64
N ALA A 100 2.40 12.71 9.82
CA ALA A 100 1.00 13.12 9.85
C ALA A 100 0.31 12.79 11.19
N GLY A 101 -0.71 13.57 11.56
CA GLY A 101 -1.43 13.40 12.82
C GLY A 101 -0.57 13.65 14.07
N SER A 102 0.63 14.22 13.92
CA SER A 102 1.55 14.50 15.02
C SER A 102 2.24 15.86 14.85
N THR A 103 3.08 16.26 15.81
CA THR A 103 3.95 17.44 15.71
C THR A 103 5.37 17.08 15.29
N VAL A 104 5.64 15.79 14.97
CA VAL A 104 6.99 15.29 14.68
C VAL A 104 7.41 15.68 13.28
N LEU A 105 8.64 16.20 13.18
CA LEU A 105 9.40 16.35 11.94
C LEU A 105 10.65 15.47 12.06
N CYS A 106 11.01 14.79 10.97
CA CYS A 106 12.15 13.87 10.94
C CYS A 106 12.78 13.77 9.55
N GLY A 107 13.78 12.92 9.38
CA GLY A 107 14.39 12.64 8.08
C GLY A 107 13.41 12.02 7.09
N PRO A 108 13.67 12.15 5.79
CA PRO A 108 12.72 11.67 4.77
C PRO A 108 12.49 10.15 4.83
N MET A 109 13.49 9.36 5.19
CA MET A 109 13.36 7.91 5.31
C MET A 109 12.47 7.52 6.52
N GLU A 110 12.68 8.16 7.65
CA GLU A 110 11.92 7.95 8.89
C GLU A 110 10.49 8.48 8.76
N ALA A 111 10.31 9.62 8.07
CA ALA A 111 8.99 10.17 7.77
C ALA A 111 8.19 9.23 6.87
N ALA A 112 8.82 8.69 5.82
CA ALA A 112 8.19 7.71 4.93
C ALA A 112 7.81 6.43 5.69
N LEU A 113 8.71 5.90 6.54
CA LEU A 113 8.43 4.73 7.38
C LEU A 113 7.24 4.99 8.30
N ALA A 114 7.29 6.08 9.06
CA ALA A 114 6.24 6.39 10.04
C ALA A 114 4.89 6.60 9.35
N ASN A 115 4.84 7.43 8.31
CA ASN A 115 3.62 7.70 7.56
C ASN A 115 3.07 6.46 6.85
N GLY A 116 3.94 5.56 6.37
CA GLY A 116 3.51 4.28 5.82
C GLY A 116 2.82 3.42 6.88
N VAL A 117 3.41 3.27 8.07
CA VAL A 117 2.77 2.55 9.18
C VAL A 117 1.47 3.24 9.59
N LEU A 118 1.43 4.58 9.64
CA LEU A 118 0.21 5.34 9.91
C LEU A 118 -0.89 5.02 8.89
N ALA A 119 -0.57 5.00 7.60
CA ALA A 119 -1.52 4.74 6.53
C ALA A 119 -2.10 3.32 6.55
N HIS A 120 -1.34 2.34 7.05
CA HIS A 120 -1.77 0.96 7.21
C HIS A 120 -1.78 0.53 8.69
N SER A 121 -2.26 1.41 9.57
CA SER A 121 -2.47 1.08 10.99
C SER A 121 -3.74 0.25 11.23
N ASP A 122 -4.59 0.15 10.23
CA ASP A 122 -5.83 -0.61 10.15
C ASP A 122 -6.11 -1.03 8.68
N GLU A 123 -7.37 -1.37 8.39
CA GLU A 123 -7.84 -1.77 7.05
C GLU A 123 -8.49 -0.62 6.26
N THR A 124 -8.20 0.65 6.59
CA THR A 124 -8.87 1.82 5.99
C THR A 124 -8.36 2.16 4.59
N ASP A 125 -7.06 1.93 4.32
CA ASP A 125 -6.38 2.30 3.08
C ASP A 125 -6.85 1.55 1.84
N ASP A 126 -6.45 2.05 0.68
CA ASP A 126 -6.82 1.51 -0.63
C ASP A 126 -6.32 0.08 -0.89
N SER A 127 -6.76 -0.54 -1.97
CA SER A 127 -6.29 -1.88 -2.37
C SER A 127 -6.32 -2.09 -3.87
N HIS A 128 -5.31 -2.80 -4.39
CA HIS A 128 -5.25 -3.24 -5.78
C HIS A 128 -5.33 -4.76 -5.86
N SER A 129 -6.50 -5.26 -6.26
CA SER A 129 -6.84 -6.68 -6.15
C SER A 129 -5.96 -7.60 -6.98
N LEU A 130 -5.59 -7.22 -8.23
CA LEU A 130 -4.80 -8.07 -9.12
C LEU A 130 -3.35 -8.22 -8.66
N SER A 131 -2.76 -7.15 -8.13
CA SER A 131 -1.39 -7.19 -7.59
C SER A 131 -1.31 -7.70 -6.16
N GLN A 132 -2.45 -7.85 -5.48
CA GLN A 132 -2.54 -8.15 -4.05
C GLN A 132 -1.68 -7.17 -3.24
N SER A 133 -1.93 -5.86 -3.40
CA SER A 133 -1.18 -4.80 -2.72
C SER A 133 -2.07 -3.65 -2.26
N HIS A 134 -1.51 -2.77 -1.40
CA HIS A 134 -2.08 -1.52 -0.93
C HIS A 134 -1.17 -0.37 -1.36
N PRO A 135 -1.27 0.11 -2.61
CA PRO A 135 -0.27 1.01 -3.18
C PRO A 135 -0.15 2.33 -2.41
N GLY A 136 -1.28 2.92 -2.02
CA GLY A 136 -1.33 4.24 -1.38
C GLY A 136 -0.47 4.34 -0.14
N SER A 137 -0.54 3.33 0.72
CA SER A 137 0.13 3.33 2.02
C SER A 137 1.67 3.36 1.96
N ALA A 138 2.27 3.00 0.82
CA ALA A 138 3.72 3.12 0.61
C ALA A 138 4.08 4.29 -0.32
N VAL A 139 3.33 4.47 -1.41
CA VAL A 139 3.62 5.43 -2.48
C VAL A 139 3.46 6.88 -2.01
N VAL A 140 2.32 7.20 -1.38
CA VAL A 140 2.03 8.59 -0.95
C VAL A 140 2.98 9.08 0.13
N PRO A 141 3.28 8.30 1.21
CA PRO A 141 4.29 8.65 2.19
C PRO A 141 5.68 8.89 1.60
N ALA A 142 6.13 8.03 0.67
CA ALA A 142 7.42 8.17 0.02
C ALA A 142 7.49 9.43 -0.87
N ALA A 143 6.46 9.67 -1.68
CA ALA A 143 6.35 10.86 -2.51
C ALA A 143 6.35 12.13 -1.66
N LEU A 144 5.57 12.15 -0.54
CA LEU A 144 5.51 13.29 0.37
C LEU A 144 6.87 13.60 0.98
N ALA A 145 7.55 12.60 1.54
CA ALA A 145 8.83 12.77 2.20
C ALA A 145 9.92 13.34 1.26
N VAL A 146 9.96 12.84 0.01
CA VAL A 146 10.93 13.33 -0.99
C VAL A 146 10.52 14.70 -1.55
N ALA A 147 9.20 14.96 -1.69
CA ALA A 147 8.69 16.27 -2.12
C ALA A 147 8.97 17.36 -1.06
N GLU A 148 8.86 17.04 0.21
CA GLU A 148 9.25 17.97 1.29
C GLU A 148 10.77 18.22 1.33
N LYS A 149 11.59 17.21 1.03
CA LYS A 149 13.07 17.33 1.00
C LYS A 149 13.56 18.18 -0.17
N PHE A 150 13.09 17.92 -1.39
CA PHE A 150 13.63 18.55 -2.60
C PHE A 150 12.73 19.66 -3.18
N GLY A 151 11.51 19.77 -2.70
CA GLY A 151 10.48 20.63 -3.28
C GLY A 151 9.79 19.94 -4.47
N SER A 152 8.48 20.10 -4.55
CA SER A 152 7.66 19.74 -5.71
C SER A 152 6.44 20.63 -5.74
N ASP A 153 5.97 20.98 -6.93
CA ASP A 153 4.63 21.55 -7.09
C ASP A 153 3.56 20.44 -7.01
N GLY A 154 2.31 20.84 -6.90
CA GLY A 154 1.20 19.90 -6.81
C GLY A 154 1.04 19.01 -8.04
N PRO A 155 1.08 19.55 -9.28
CA PRO A 155 1.06 18.73 -10.48
C PRO A 155 2.18 17.67 -10.53
N GLY A 156 3.40 18.04 -10.17
CA GLY A 156 4.54 17.13 -10.08
C GLY A 156 4.33 16.03 -9.04
N PHE A 157 3.77 16.39 -7.89
CA PHE A 157 3.42 15.43 -6.85
C PHE A 157 2.35 14.43 -7.30
N VAL A 158 1.27 14.90 -7.96
CA VAL A 158 0.23 14.04 -8.51
C VAL A 158 0.80 13.06 -9.55
N ARG A 159 1.67 13.55 -10.46
CA ARG A 159 2.33 12.68 -11.46
C ARG A 159 3.24 11.64 -10.83
N ALA A 160 3.97 12.00 -9.80
CA ALA A 160 4.84 11.07 -9.07
C ALA A 160 4.03 9.97 -8.36
N VAL A 161 2.93 10.33 -7.70
CA VAL A 161 2.04 9.37 -7.05
C VAL A 161 1.42 8.45 -8.10
N ALA A 162 0.87 8.99 -9.20
CA ALA A 162 0.30 8.19 -10.29
C ALA A 162 1.32 7.19 -10.85
N LEU A 163 2.59 7.59 -11.03
CA LEU A 163 3.67 6.69 -11.45
C LEU A 163 3.91 5.58 -10.45
N GLY A 164 3.95 5.89 -9.15
CA GLY A 164 4.15 4.87 -8.11
C GLY A 164 3.05 3.82 -8.09
N TYR A 165 1.79 4.26 -8.24
CA TYR A 165 0.65 3.35 -8.41
C TYR A 165 0.74 2.49 -9.67
N ASP A 166 1.37 3.00 -10.72
CA ASP A 166 1.52 2.24 -11.96
C ASP A 166 2.64 1.19 -11.87
N ILE A 167 3.81 1.55 -11.33
CA ILE A 167 4.98 0.67 -11.31
C ILE A 167 4.85 -0.45 -10.26
N GLY A 168 4.45 -0.13 -9.01
CA GLY A 168 4.40 -1.12 -7.94
C GLY A 168 3.51 -2.33 -8.26
N PRO A 169 2.23 -2.13 -8.58
CA PRO A 169 1.33 -3.22 -8.96
C PRO A 169 1.80 -4.04 -10.16
N ARG A 170 2.40 -3.41 -11.19
CA ARG A 170 2.94 -4.12 -12.36
C ARG A 170 4.00 -5.14 -11.99
N VAL A 171 4.88 -4.82 -11.05
CA VAL A 171 5.93 -5.74 -10.61
C VAL A 171 5.33 -7.00 -10.01
N THR A 172 4.39 -6.89 -9.09
CA THR A 172 3.80 -8.09 -8.49
C THR A 172 2.85 -8.83 -9.41
N MET A 173 2.18 -8.16 -10.35
CA MET A 173 1.44 -8.84 -11.41
C MET A 173 2.38 -9.63 -12.33
N ALA A 174 3.54 -9.08 -12.69
CA ALA A 174 4.58 -9.76 -13.48
C ALA A 174 5.17 -10.98 -12.75
N LEU A 175 5.26 -10.95 -11.42
CA LEU A 175 5.64 -12.12 -10.60
C LEU A 175 4.55 -13.20 -10.54
N GLY A 176 3.28 -12.89 -10.91
CA GLY A 176 2.15 -13.83 -10.87
C GLY A 176 1.07 -13.48 -9.82
N GLY A 177 1.12 -12.32 -9.19
CA GLY A 177 0.09 -11.79 -8.30
C GLY A 177 -0.26 -12.72 -7.13
N GLY A 178 -1.54 -13.07 -7.00
CA GLY A 178 -2.03 -13.93 -5.91
C GLY A 178 -1.43 -15.34 -5.92
N LYS A 179 -1.15 -15.92 -7.10
CA LYS A 179 -0.49 -17.22 -7.21
C LYS A 179 0.93 -17.18 -6.66
N PHE A 180 1.72 -16.16 -7.06
CA PHE A 180 3.06 -15.95 -6.53
C PHE A 180 3.04 -15.83 -5.00
N ARG A 181 2.13 -15.04 -4.43
CA ARG A 181 1.98 -14.90 -2.97
C ARG A 181 1.76 -16.26 -2.29
N THR A 182 0.83 -17.05 -2.81
CA THR A 182 0.48 -18.36 -2.22
C THR A 182 1.62 -19.36 -2.30
N GLU A 183 2.35 -19.42 -3.42
CA GLU A 183 3.42 -20.40 -3.65
C GLU A 183 4.72 -20.02 -2.96
N SER A 184 5.07 -18.72 -2.93
CA SER A 184 6.34 -18.25 -2.39
C SER A 184 6.29 -17.88 -0.90
N HIS A 185 5.10 -17.69 -0.32
CA HIS A 185 4.88 -17.12 1.02
C HIS A 185 5.50 -15.72 1.21
N ARG A 186 5.79 -15.01 0.11
CA ARG A 186 6.33 -13.64 0.14
C ARG A 186 5.21 -12.59 0.15
N SER A 187 5.49 -11.44 0.72
CA SER A 187 4.55 -10.33 0.77
C SER A 187 4.52 -9.55 -0.54
N THR A 188 3.49 -9.76 -1.36
CA THR A 188 3.23 -8.94 -2.55
C THR A 188 3.04 -7.47 -2.19
N HIS A 189 2.47 -7.17 -1.04
CA HIS A 189 2.28 -5.82 -0.53
C HIS A 189 3.60 -5.08 -0.40
N SER A 190 4.58 -5.70 0.25
CA SER A 190 5.90 -5.12 0.46
C SER A 190 6.68 -4.95 -0.85
N ILE A 191 6.64 -5.93 -1.74
CA ILE A 191 7.33 -5.89 -3.03
C ILE A 191 6.73 -4.76 -3.89
N ALA A 192 5.41 -4.76 -4.12
CA ALA A 192 4.74 -3.69 -4.87
C ALA A 192 4.98 -2.31 -4.24
N GLY A 193 4.86 -2.22 -2.91
CA GLY A 193 5.10 -0.98 -2.17
C GLY A 193 6.51 -0.44 -2.36
N THR A 194 7.54 -1.31 -2.31
CA THR A 194 8.94 -0.90 -2.50
C THR A 194 9.19 -0.34 -3.90
N PHE A 195 8.74 -1.03 -4.95
CA PHE A 195 8.90 -0.53 -6.32
C PHE A 195 8.06 0.71 -6.60
N GLY A 196 6.81 0.75 -6.11
CA GLY A 196 5.94 1.91 -6.27
C GLY A 196 6.46 3.15 -5.54
N ALA A 197 6.89 3.00 -4.28
CA ALA A 197 7.50 4.06 -3.51
C ALA A 197 8.81 4.56 -4.14
N SER A 198 9.64 3.65 -4.67
CA SER A 198 10.86 3.99 -5.40
C SER A 198 10.55 4.83 -6.64
N ALA A 199 9.58 4.40 -7.46
CA ALA A 199 9.19 5.11 -8.67
C ALA A 199 8.68 6.52 -8.37
N ALA A 200 7.81 6.67 -7.36
CA ALA A 200 7.30 7.97 -6.94
C ALA A 200 8.42 8.88 -6.39
N ALA A 201 9.27 8.35 -5.51
CA ALA A 201 10.40 9.08 -4.95
C ALA A 201 11.41 9.49 -6.02
N GLY A 202 11.75 8.59 -6.96
CA GLY A 202 12.64 8.85 -8.09
C GLY A 202 12.11 9.92 -9.04
N CYS A 203 10.79 9.92 -9.30
CA CYS A 203 10.12 10.95 -10.10
C CYS A 203 10.23 12.34 -9.43
N VAL A 204 9.93 12.45 -8.14
CA VAL A 204 10.10 13.71 -7.37
C VAL A 204 11.56 14.15 -7.36
N ALA A 205 12.51 13.20 -7.20
CA ALA A 205 13.93 13.48 -7.22
C ALA A 205 14.47 13.82 -8.62
N ARG A 206 13.63 13.77 -9.67
CA ARG A 206 13.96 14.06 -11.08
C ARG A 206 15.11 13.19 -11.60
N LEU A 207 15.07 11.90 -11.33
CA LEU A 207 16.07 10.97 -11.83
C LEU A 207 15.90 10.76 -13.35
N ASN A 208 17.02 10.74 -14.09
CA ASN A 208 17.01 10.44 -15.52
C ASN A 208 16.83 8.93 -15.80
N ALA A 209 16.71 8.52 -17.06
CA ALA A 209 16.43 7.13 -17.44
C ALA A 209 17.51 6.14 -16.93
N GLN A 210 18.78 6.50 -16.97
CA GLN A 210 19.84 5.65 -16.42
C GLN A 210 19.72 5.54 -14.90
N GLN A 211 19.50 6.64 -14.22
CA GLN A 211 19.29 6.66 -12.77
C GLN A 211 18.02 5.88 -12.36
N MET A 212 16.97 5.88 -13.19
CA MET A 212 15.78 5.05 -12.96
C MET A 212 16.08 3.55 -13.06
N ARG A 213 17.03 3.12 -13.93
CA ARG A 213 17.48 1.73 -13.95
C ARG A 213 18.15 1.34 -12.64
N TRP A 214 19.11 2.16 -12.16
CA TRP A 214 19.77 1.94 -10.88
C TRP A 214 18.81 1.99 -9.68
N LEU A 215 17.80 2.86 -9.76
CA LEU A 215 16.73 2.91 -8.77
C LEU A 215 15.96 1.59 -8.70
N LEU A 216 15.62 0.99 -9.84
CA LEU A 216 14.93 -0.30 -9.92
C LEU A 216 15.83 -1.43 -9.40
N ASP A 217 17.12 -1.38 -9.62
CA ASP A 217 18.07 -2.32 -9.02
C ASP A 217 18.06 -2.22 -7.49
N TYR A 218 18.26 -1.02 -6.91
CA TYR A 218 18.19 -0.85 -5.46
C TYR A 218 16.81 -1.17 -4.87
N ALA A 219 15.73 -0.99 -5.62
CA ALA A 219 14.40 -1.42 -5.21
C ALA A 219 14.30 -2.95 -5.17
N ALA A 220 14.85 -3.64 -6.19
CA ALA A 220 14.89 -5.11 -6.25
C ALA A 220 15.68 -5.72 -5.09
N GLN A 221 16.86 -5.16 -4.78
CA GLN A 221 17.69 -5.63 -3.66
C GLN A 221 17.01 -5.48 -2.29
N GLN A 222 16.07 -4.53 -2.16
CA GLN A 222 15.31 -4.28 -0.94
C GLN A 222 13.92 -4.93 -0.95
N ALA A 223 13.50 -5.55 -2.06
CA ALA A 223 12.20 -6.18 -2.19
C ALA A 223 12.12 -7.46 -1.36
N SER A 224 11.50 -7.38 -0.19
CA SER A 224 11.42 -8.45 0.79
C SER A 224 10.05 -8.47 1.48
N GLY A 225 9.94 -9.24 2.54
CA GLY A 225 8.73 -9.40 3.34
C GLY A 225 8.12 -10.78 3.17
N PHE A 226 7.59 -11.32 4.29
CA PHE A 226 7.02 -12.66 4.36
C PHE A 226 5.60 -12.59 4.90
N ALA A 227 4.80 -13.65 4.67
CA ALA A 227 3.43 -13.77 5.15
C ALA A 227 3.32 -14.01 6.68
N ALA A 228 4.41 -13.91 7.45
CA ALA A 228 4.41 -14.05 8.91
C ALA A 228 3.45 -13.07 9.60
N TRP A 229 3.25 -11.88 9.02
CA TRP A 229 2.31 -10.86 9.46
C TRP A 229 0.85 -11.34 9.58
N GLU A 230 0.49 -12.46 8.95
CA GLU A 230 -0.85 -13.07 9.10
C GLU A 230 -1.14 -13.50 10.55
N ARG A 231 -0.09 -13.66 11.37
CA ARG A 231 -0.15 -13.98 12.80
C ARG A 231 -0.05 -12.76 13.71
N ASP A 232 0.10 -11.55 13.14
CA ASP A 232 0.12 -10.30 13.91
C ASP A 232 -1.26 -10.06 14.54
N THR A 233 -1.29 -9.85 15.86
CA THR A 233 -2.51 -9.61 16.63
C THR A 233 -2.77 -8.13 16.91
N ASP A 234 -1.78 -7.28 16.67
CA ASP A 234 -1.79 -5.85 17.00
C ASP A 234 -1.71 -4.94 15.78
N HIS A 235 -1.65 -5.50 14.58
CA HIS A 235 -1.50 -4.79 13.30
C HIS A 235 -0.19 -3.98 13.17
N ILE A 236 0.77 -4.17 14.08
CA ILE A 236 2.05 -3.42 14.08
C ILE A 236 3.01 -3.97 13.03
N GLU A 237 3.27 -5.30 13.05
CA GLU A 237 4.13 -5.93 12.05
C GLU A 237 3.52 -5.81 10.65
N LYS A 238 2.21 -5.98 10.54
CA LYS A 238 1.49 -5.83 9.28
C LYS A 238 1.65 -4.42 8.71
N GLY A 239 1.44 -3.37 9.50
CA GLY A 239 1.65 -1.98 9.08
C GLY A 239 3.09 -1.69 8.65
N PHE A 240 4.07 -2.29 9.34
CA PHE A 240 5.47 -2.21 8.95
C PHE A 240 5.74 -2.90 7.60
N VAL A 241 5.31 -4.17 7.44
CA VAL A 241 5.59 -4.97 6.23
C VAL A 241 4.84 -4.45 5.01
N PHE A 242 3.58 -4.02 5.16
CA PHE A 242 2.75 -3.58 4.04
C PHE A 242 3.14 -2.19 3.54
N ALA A 243 3.55 -1.30 4.45
CA ALA A 243 3.62 0.12 4.15
C ALA A 243 4.90 0.80 4.64
N GLY A 244 5.21 0.73 5.93
CA GLY A 244 6.34 1.49 6.51
C GLY A 244 7.69 1.10 5.94
N MET A 245 8.00 -0.18 5.91
CA MET A 245 9.24 -0.70 5.34
C MET A 245 9.36 -0.39 3.84
N PRO A 246 8.36 -0.70 2.99
CA PRO A 246 8.45 -0.41 1.57
C PRO A 246 8.52 1.09 1.27
N ALA A 247 7.81 1.95 1.99
CA ALA A 247 7.93 3.41 1.83
C ALA A 247 9.34 3.91 2.12
N ARG A 248 9.94 3.49 3.24
CA ARG A 248 11.33 3.81 3.59
C ARG A 248 12.30 3.27 2.54
N ASN A 249 12.14 2.04 2.11
CA ASN A 249 13.03 1.40 1.13
C ASN A 249 13.01 2.15 -0.20
N GLY A 250 11.82 2.58 -0.66
CA GLY A 250 11.68 3.39 -1.86
C GLY A 250 12.38 4.75 -1.76
N VAL A 251 12.23 5.45 -0.64
CA VAL A 251 12.94 6.70 -0.38
C VAL A 251 14.45 6.46 -0.31
N THR A 252 14.89 5.40 0.36
CA THR A 252 16.31 5.02 0.45
C THR A 252 16.91 4.80 -0.94
N ALA A 253 16.25 4.02 -1.82
CA ALA A 253 16.69 3.78 -3.18
C ALA A 253 16.85 5.10 -3.97
N ALA A 254 15.86 6.00 -3.87
CA ALA A 254 15.91 7.29 -4.57
C ALA A 254 17.05 8.19 -4.05
N LEU A 255 17.28 8.25 -2.75
CA LEU A 255 18.34 9.06 -2.15
C LEU A 255 19.73 8.53 -2.44
N ILE A 256 19.94 7.21 -2.43
CA ILE A 256 21.19 6.54 -2.81
C ILE A 256 21.59 6.95 -4.23
N VAL A 257 20.67 6.76 -5.20
CA VAL A 257 20.95 7.10 -6.60
C VAL A 257 21.12 8.62 -6.79
N ARG A 258 20.28 9.44 -6.12
CA ARG A 258 20.38 10.90 -6.18
C ARG A 258 21.72 11.42 -5.61
N SER A 259 22.33 10.71 -4.66
CA SER A 259 23.66 11.05 -4.09
C SER A 259 24.83 10.59 -4.94
N GLY A 260 24.59 9.97 -6.10
CA GLY A 260 25.63 9.62 -7.08
C GLY A 260 26.06 8.16 -7.06
N TRP A 261 25.33 7.28 -6.36
CA TRP A 261 25.59 5.84 -6.46
C TRP A 261 25.05 5.30 -7.78
N ASN A 262 25.81 4.42 -8.42
CA ASN A 262 25.40 3.64 -9.58
C ASN A 262 24.92 2.25 -9.13
N GLY A 263 24.29 1.53 -10.04
CA GLY A 263 23.81 0.16 -9.83
C GLY A 263 23.90 -0.64 -11.12
N VAL A 264 23.27 -1.80 -11.16
CA VAL A 264 23.15 -2.64 -12.35
C VAL A 264 22.17 -1.98 -13.31
N ASP A 265 22.52 -1.92 -14.60
CA ASP A 265 21.70 -1.26 -15.62
C ASP A 265 20.44 -2.06 -16.00
N ASP A 266 20.41 -3.37 -15.73
CA ASP A 266 19.22 -4.20 -15.95
C ASP A 266 19.11 -5.31 -14.91
N VAL A 267 18.27 -5.10 -13.90
CA VAL A 267 17.99 -6.08 -12.85
C VAL A 267 16.92 -7.10 -13.26
N PHE A 268 16.22 -6.88 -14.40
CA PHE A 268 15.13 -7.74 -14.84
C PHE A 268 15.54 -8.76 -15.91
N SER A 269 16.73 -8.65 -16.47
CA SER A 269 17.27 -9.60 -17.44
C SER A 269 18.76 -9.86 -17.22
N GLY A 270 19.30 -10.88 -17.89
CA GLY A 270 20.67 -11.35 -17.68
C GLY A 270 20.75 -12.46 -16.64
N GLU A 271 21.95 -12.83 -16.26
CA GLU A 271 22.23 -13.84 -15.23
C GLU A 271 21.90 -13.29 -13.83
N ASP A 272 21.40 -14.14 -12.92
CA ASP A 272 21.04 -13.78 -11.52
C ASP A 272 20.03 -12.61 -11.42
N ASN A 273 19.13 -12.47 -12.39
CA ASN A 273 18.15 -11.39 -12.41
C ASN A 273 17.02 -11.57 -11.38
N PHE A 274 16.26 -10.49 -11.16
CA PHE A 274 15.17 -10.44 -10.19
C PHE A 274 14.11 -11.53 -10.38
N PHE A 275 13.74 -11.85 -11.63
CA PHE A 275 12.73 -12.87 -11.89
C PHE A 275 13.24 -14.28 -11.60
N GLU A 276 14.48 -14.60 -11.96
CA GLU A 276 15.10 -15.89 -11.61
C GLU A 276 15.14 -16.09 -10.09
N ALA A 277 15.49 -15.05 -9.34
CA ALA A 277 15.57 -15.13 -7.89
C ALA A 277 14.20 -15.18 -7.19
N MET A 278 13.18 -14.49 -7.73
CA MET A 278 11.89 -14.31 -7.06
C MET A 278 10.80 -15.24 -7.59
N ALA A 279 10.67 -15.36 -8.91
CA ALA A 279 9.60 -16.09 -9.59
C ALA A 279 10.07 -16.57 -10.98
N PRO A 280 10.73 -17.73 -11.08
CA PRO A 280 11.26 -18.22 -12.37
C PRO A 280 10.21 -18.39 -13.48
N HIS A 281 8.93 -18.41 -13.12
CA HIS A 281 7.79 -18.50 -14.04
C HIS A 281 7.06 -17.14 -14.20
N GLY A 282 7.66 -16.04 -13.72
CA GLY A 282 7.13 -14.70 -13.91
C GLY A 282 7.19 -14.24 -15.37
N ASP A 283 6.42 -13.22 -15.69
CA ASP A 283 6.39 -12.61 -17.04
C ASP A 283 6.98 -11.18 -17.01
N PRO A 284 8.28 -10.99 -17.28
CA PRO A 284 8.89 -9.67 -17.33
C PRO A 284 8.23 -8.72 -18.34
N ALA A 285 7.64 -9.24 -19.43
CA ALA A 285 7.00 -8.41 -20.46
C ALA A 285 5.77 -7.65 -19.91
N ALA A 286 5.09 -8.20 -18.90
CA ALA A 286 3.95 -7.56 -18.24
C ALA A 286 4.33 -6.21 -17.58
N LEU A 287 5.61 -5.97 -17.24
CA LEU A 287 6.10 -4.70 -16.72
C LEU A 287 5.89 -3.55 -17.70
N ALA A 288 6.09 -3.81 -18.99
CA ALA A 288 6.02 -2.80 -20.04
C ALA A 288 4.69 -2.79 -20.80
N GLU A 289 3.74 -3.68 -20.46
CA GLU A 289 2.46 -3.80 -21.16
C GLU A 289 1.63 -2.51 -21.03
N ARG A 290 1.30 -1.88 -22.19
CA ARG A 290 0.44 -0.68 -22.27
C ARG A 290 0.89 0.46 -21.34
N LEU A 291 2.18 0.73 -21.25
CA LEU A 291 2.72 1.88 -20.49
C LEU A 291 2.18 3.20 -21.06
N GLY A 292 1.61 4.04 -20.18
CA GLY A 292 1.02 5.32 -20.55
C GLY A 292 -0.40 5.26 -21.11
N GLU A 293 -0.96 4.05 -21.30
CA GLU A 293 -2.35 3.82 -21.71
C GLU A 293 -3.19 3.24 -20.57
N ARG A 294 -2.63 2.27 -19.83
CA ARG A 294 -3.25 1.65 -18.68
C ARG A 294 -2.61 2.19 -17.41
N HIS A 295 -3.41 2.85 -16.59
CA HIS A 295 -2.98 3.43 -15.31
C HIS A 295 -3.59 2.64 -14.14
N GLU A 296 -2.76 1.99 -13.34
CA GLU A 296 -3.23 1.12 -12.25
C GLU A 296 -3.91 1.89 -11.11
N VAL A 297 -3.71 3.20 -10.99
CA VAL A 297 -4.45 4.04 -10.05
C VAL A 297 -5.95 4.03 -10.32
N THR A 298 -6.39 3.92 -11.59
CA THR A 298 -7.82 3.84 -11.95
C THR A 298 -8.42 2.46 -11.67
N ARG A 299 -7.56 1.47 -11.40
CA ARG A 299 -7.91 0.07 -11.09
C ARG A 299 -7.70 -0.26 -9.62
N THR A 300 -7.32 0.73 -8.82
CA THR A 300 -7.16 0.62 -7.36
C THR A 300 -8.46 1.04 -6.68
N ASP A 301 -8.85 0.29 -5.66
CA ASP A 301 -10.12 0.41 -4.97
C ASP A 301 -9.96 1.28 -3.72
N ILE A 302 -10.80 2.30 -3.54
CA ILE A 302 -10.94 3.04 -2.28
C ILE A 302 -12.04 2.35 -1.47
N LYS A 303 -11.70 1.77 -0.31
CA LYS A 303 -12.67 1.10 0.55
C LYS A 303 -13.71 2.09 1.11
N LYS A 304 -14.99 1.80 0.95
CA LYS A 304 -16.07 2.62 1.53
C LYS A 304 -16.08 2.52 3.05
N TRP A 305 -15.95 1.30 3.56
CA TRP A 305 -15.96 0.99 4.98
C TRP A 305 -14.53 0.80 5.50
N THR A 306 -14.26 1.22 6.72
CA THR A 306 -12.95 1.11 7.37
C THR A 306 -12.74 -0.29 7.95
N VAL A 307 -12.87 -1.30 7.12
CA VAL A 307 -12.81 -2.73 7.47
C VAL A 307 -12.08 -3.53 6.39
N GLY A 308 -11.67 -4.75 6.74
CA GLY A 308 -11.03 -5.68 5.82
C GLY A 308 -11.80 -5.89 4.51
N SER A 309 -11.08 -6.01 3.41
CA SER A 309 -11.68 -6.12 2.07
C SER A 309 -12.77 -7.19 1.93
N PRO A 310 -12.72 -8.38 2.59
CA PRO A 310 -13.80 -9.36 2.50
C PRO A 310 -15.11 -8.91 3.16
N ILE A 311 -15.09 -7.92 4.04
CA ILE A 311 -16.29 -7.44 4.77
C ILE A 311 -17.00 -6.34 3.99
N GLN A 312 -16.36 -5.70 3.00
CA GLN A 312 -16.94 -4.59 2.23
C GLN A 312 -18.27 -4.96 1.57
N ALA A 313 -18.31 -6.06 0.79
CA ALA A 313 -19.51 -6.50 0.08
C ALA A 313 -20.67 -6.88 1.04
N PRO A 314 -20.46 -7.61 2.15
CA PRO A 314 -21.48 -7.83 3.16
C PRO A 314 -22.09 -6.55 3.74
N LEU A 315 -21.27 -5.54 4.03
CA LEU A 315 -21.76 -4.26 4.56
C LEU A 315 -22.52 -3.45 3.50
N ASP A 316 -22.07 -3.46 2.25
CA ASP A 316 -22.80 -2.86 1.13
C ASP A 316 -24.18 -3.51 0.93
N ALA A 317 -24.25 -4.85 1.04
CA ALA A 317 -25.52 -5.58 0.96
C ALA A 317 -26.47 -5.17 2.09
N LEU A 318 -25.97 -5.10 3.32
CA LEU A 318 -26.78 -4.68 4.48
C LEU A 318 -27.21 -3.22 4.37
N ASP A 319 -26.34 -2.32 3.95
CA ASP A 319 -26.67 -0.91 3.71
C ASP A 319 -27.78 -0.77 2.67
N SER A 320 -27.72 -1.55 1.58
CA SER A 320 -28.75 -1.62 0.55
C SER A 320 -30.09 -2.15 1.11
N LEU A 321 -30.05 -3.26 1.86
CA LEU A 321 -31.25 -3.83 2.49
C LEU A 321 -31.88 -2.88 3.49
N LEU A 322 -31.10 -2.26 4.39
CA LEU A 322 -31.59 -1.32 5.38
C LEU A 322 -32.23 -0.07 4.77
N ARG A 323 -31.73 0.39 3.62
CA ARG A 323 -32.34 1.53 2.89
C ARG A 323 -33.63 1.17 2.19
N ARG A 324 -33.69 -0.02 1.55
CA ARG A 324 -34.87 -0.44 0.78
C ARG A 324 -35.97 -1.04 1.65
N HIS A 325 -35.62 -1.72 2.72
CA HIS A 325 -36.48 -2.42 3.64
C HIS A 325 -36.07 -2.14 5.09
N PRO A 326 -36.38 -0.95 5.65
CA PRO A 326 -35.96 -0.59 7.00
C PRO A 326 -36.47 -1.61 8.05
N PHE A 327 -35.57 -2.17 8.83
CA PHE A 327 -35.88 -3.05 9.97
C PHE A 327 -35.00 -2.69 11.17
N GLN A 328 -35.45 -3.08 12.37
CA GLN A 328 -34.69 -2.90 13.61
C GLN A 328 -33.88 -4.16 13.94
N ALA A 329 -32.79 -4.00 14.69
CA ALA A 329 -31.90 -5.10 15.04
C ALA A 329 -32.59 -6.22 15.85
N ASP A 330 -33.55 -5.88 16.69
CA ASP A 330 -34.35 -6.83 17.49
C ASP A 330 -35.29 -7.70 16.63
N GLN A 331 -35.76 -7.18 15.49
CA GLN A 331 -36.54 -7.92 14.50
C GLN A 331 -35.76 -8.98 13.76
N VAL A 332 -34.41 -8.91 13.77
CA VAL A 332 -33.57 -9.87 13.08
C VAL A 332 -33.53 -11.20 13.85
N GLN A 333 -33.91 -12.29 13.19
CA GLN A 333 -33.82 -13.65 13.69
C GLN A 333 -32.50 -14.32 13.30
N ARG A 334 -32.13 -14.20 12.03
CA ARG A 334 -30.92 -14.82 11.45
C ARG A 334 -30.37 -13.98 10.30
N ILE A 335 -29.03 -13.96 10.16
CA ILE A 335 -28.32 -13.41 8.99
C ILE A 335 -27.40 -14.48 8.46
N VAL A 336 -27.50 -14.79 7.17
CA VAL A 336 -26.56 -15.64 6.45
C VAL A 336 -25.73 -14.78 5.51
N VAL A 337 -24.44 -14.86 5.64
CA VAL A 337 -23.48 -14.17 4.75
C VAL A 337 -22.71 -15.23 3.96
N ARG A 338 -22.89 -15.23 2.64
CA ARG A 338 -22.13 -16.10 1.73
C ARG A 338 -20.96 -15.34 1.15
N LEU A 339 -19.76 -15.92 1.26
CA LEU A 339 -18.52 -15.40 0.71
C LEU A 339 -17.74 -16.51 0.02
N ALA A 340 -16.78 -16.12 -0.84
CA ALA A 340 -15.71 -17.00 -1.27
C ALA A 340 -15.04 -17.65 -0.05
N ALA A 341 -14.75 -18.95 -0.10
CA ALA A 341 -14.18 -19.69 1.04
C ALA A 341 -12.85 -19.07 1.51
N SER A 342 -11.98 -18.72 0.55
CA SER A 342 -10.69 -18.08 0.81
C SER A 342 -10.84 -16.70 1.48
N ALA A 343 -11.83 -15.92 1.08
CA ALA A 343 -12.14 -14.61 1.67
C ALA A 343 -12.75 -14.75 3.08
N GLY A 344 -13.68 -15.70 3.24
CA GLY A 344 -14.34 -15.97 4.52
C GLY A 344 -13.34 -16.41 5.60
N ALA A 345 -12.37 -17.25 5.27
CA ALA A 345 -11.34 -17.72 6.20
C ALA A 345 -10.55 -16.57 6.87
N VAL A 346 -10.36 -15.44 6.16
CA VAL A 346 -9.63 -14.28 6.68
C VAL A 346 -10.40 -13.55 7.77
N VAL A 347 -11.74 -13.52 7.72
CA VAL A 347 -12.59 -12.62 8.54
C VAL A 347 -13.53 -13.36 9.50
N ASN A 348 -13.46 -14.70 9.53
CA ASN A 348 -14.36 -15.51 10.34
C ASN A 348 -14.02 -15.43 11.83
N ASN A 349 -14.92 -14.86 12.63
CA ASN A 349 -14.84 -14.80 14.09
C ASN A 349 -13.48 -14.33 14.66
N ARG A 350 -12.87 -13.32 14.01
CA ARG A 350 -11.61 -12.75 14.47
C ARG A 350 -11.77 -11.96 15.76
N GLU A 351 -10.64 -11.72 16.45
CA GLU A 351 -10.57 -10.98 17.72
C GLU A 351 -10.29 -9.47 17.56
N ILE A 352 -10.16 -9.03 16.30
CA ILE A 352 -9.96 -7.63 15.94
C ILE A 352 -11.24 -7.16 15.24
N PRO A 353 -11.88 -6.05 15.66
CA PRO A 353 -13.22 -5.66 15.20
C PRO A 353 -13.33 -5.50 13.68
N ASP A 354 -12.44 -4.71 13.07
CA ASP A 354 -12.44 -4.33 11.65
C ASP A 354 -12.17 -5.48 10.68
N ILE A 355 -11.67 -6.61 11.18
CA ILE A 355 -11.51 -7.86 10.42
C ILE A 355 -12.40 -9.00 10.90
N CYS A 356 -13.38 -8.72 11.76
CA CYS A 356 -14.37 -9.71 12.24
C CYS A 356 -15.71 -9.50 11.55
N LEU A 357 -16.06 -10.35 10.58
CA LEU A 357 -17.30 -10.25 9.82
C LEU A 357 -18.52 -10.22 10.72
N GLN A 358 -18.66 -11.18 11.64
CA GLN A 358 -19.83 -11.33 12.49
C GLN A 358 -20.03 -10.13 13.42
N HIS A 359 -18.92 -9.53 13.89
CA HIS A 359 -18.94 -8.32 14.68
C HIS A 359 -19.42 -7.11 13.86
N MET A 360 -18.80 -6.88 12.68
CA MET A 360 -19.16 -5.71 11.86
C MET A 360 -20.57 -5.80 11.28
N VAL A 361 -21.07 -7.00 10.98
CA VAL A 361 -22.47 -7.21 10.63
C VAL A 361 -23.40 -6.85 11.79
N ALA A 362 -23.08 -7.24 13.03
CA ALA A 362 -23.83 -6.86 14.22
C ALA A 362 -23.82 -5.34 14.45
N VAL A 363 -22.66 -4.69 14.29
CA VAL A 363 -22.53 -3.22 14.33
C VAL A 363 -23.44 -2.57 13.29
N MET A 364 -23.37 -3.03 12.04
CA MET A 364 -24.14 -2.45 10.93
C MET A 364 -25.66 -2.51 11.15
N ILE A 365 -26.20 -3.59 11.69
CA ILE A 365 -27.65 -3.68 11.98
C ILE A 365 -28.08 -2.86 13.19
N LEU A 366 -27.20 -2.64 14.17
CA LEU A 366 -27.47 -1.82 15.36
C LEU A 366 -27.34 -0.33 15.08
N ASP A 367 -26.22 0.09 14.50
CA ASP A 367 -25.86 1.49 14.30
C ASP A 367 -26.35 2.04 12.95
N LYS A 368 -26.82 1.17 12.04
CA LYS A 368 -27.19 1.48 10.65
C LYS A 368 -26.03 2.01 9.81
N THR A 369 -24.82 1.85 10.30
CA THR A 369 -23.56 2.24 9.66
C THR A 369 -22.38 1.46 10.27
N ALA A 370 -21.21 1.54 9.64
CA ALA A 370 -19.94 1.03 10.16
C ALA A 370 -18.93 2.18 10.18
N SER A 371 -18.98 3.01 11.25
CA SER A 371 -18.07 4.14 11.42
C SER A 371 -16.65 3.68 11.79
N PHE A 372 -15.65 4.54 11.56
CA PHE A 372 -14.27 4.32 12.01
C PHE A 372 -14.19 4.00 13.52
N ALA A 373 -14.88 4.78 14.35
CA ALA A 373 -14.90 4.54 15.80
C ALA A 373 -15.44 3.15 16.15
N ALA A 374 -16.55 2.72 15.52
CA ALA A 374 -17.14 1.40 15.77
C ALA A 374 -16.27 0.24 15.27
N ALA A 375 -15.56 0.42 14.16
CA ALA A 375 -14.63 -0.57 13.61
C ALA A 375 -13.37 -0.76 14.48
N HIS A 376 -13.06 0.18 15.39
CA HIS A 376 -11.87 0.13 16.25
C HIS A 376 -12.20 0.00 17.74
N ASP A 377 -13.48 -0.09 18.11
CA ASP A 377 -13.91 -0.31 19.51
C ASP A 377 -13.78 -1.78 19.90
N LYS A 378 -12.59 -2.19 20.34
CA LYS A 378 -12.32 -3.56 20.81
C LYS A 378 -13.14 -3.91 22.05
N ALA A 379 -13.42 -2.95 22.93
CA ALA A 379 -14.23 -3.19 24.13
C ALA A 379 -15.67 -3.59 23.75
N ARG A 380 -16.24 -2.99 22.71
CA ARG A 380 -17.56 -3.28 22.20
C ARG A 380 -17.73 -4.72 21.69
N MET A 381 -16.65 -5.42 21.35
CA MET A 381 -16.72 -6.85 20.99
C MET A 381 -17.20 -7.74 22.12
N GLN A 382 -17.15 -7.28 23.36
CA GLN A 382 -17.62 -7.97 24.57
C GLN A 382 -18.96 -7.43 25.08
N ASP A 383 -19.55 -6.43 24.40
CA ASP A 383 -20.87 -5.89 24.74
C ASP A 383 -21.94 -6.99 24.58
N PRO A 384 -22.75 -7.27 25.61
CA PRO A 384 -23.82 -8.28 25.54
C PRO A 384 -24.82 -8.06 24.39
N VAL A 385 -25.09 -6.80 24.01
CA VAL A 385 -25.98 -6.47 22.90
C VAL A 385 -25.33 -6.88 21.57
N ILE A 386 -24.04 -6.54 21.38
CA ILE A 386 -23.29 -6.97 20.20
C ILE A 386 -23.19 -8.49 20.13
N LEU A 387 -22.83 -9.16 21.22
CA LEU A 387 -22.70 -10.63 21.27
C LEU A 387 -24.02 -11.33 20.92
N LYS A 388 -25.15 -10.82 21.41
CA LYS A 388 -26.51 -11.31 21.07
C LYS A 388 -26.77 -11.26 19.56
N HIS A 389 -26.40 -10.17 18.89
CA HIS A 389 -26.63 -10.02 17.44
C HIS A 389 -25.55 -10.74 16.61
N ARG A 390 -24.29 -10.76 17.07
CA ARG A 390 -23.22 -11.53 16.48
C ARG A 390 -23.53 -13.02 16.38
N ALA A 391 -24.19 -13.58 17.41
CA ALA A 391 -24.62 -14.98 17.45
C ALA A 391 -25.66 -15.35 16.39
N LYS A 392 -26.35 -14.37 15.78
CA LYS A 392 -27.31 -14.57 14.69
C LYS A 392 -26.69 -14.61 13.32
N VAL A 393 -25.38 -14.29 13.19
CA VAL A 393 -24.64 -14.17 11.93
C VAL A 393 -23.91 -15.46 11.61
N GLU A 394 -24.28 -16.09 10.52
CA GLU A 394 -23.67 -17.30 9.98
C GLU A 394 -22.89 -16.96 8.71
N LEU A 395 -21.61 -17.34 8.67
CA LEU A 395 -20.78 -17.25 7.48
C LEU A 395 -20.78 -18.60 6.75
N VAL A 396 -21.20 -18.59 5.50
CA VAL A 396 -21.28 -19.78 4.65
C VAL A 396 -20.31 -19.65 3.47
N PRO A 397 -19.35 -20.57 3.28
CA PRO A 397 -18.53 -20.62 2.08
C PRO A 397 -19.40 -20.86 0.83
N ASP A 398 -19.05 -20.16 -0.27
CA ASP A 398 -19.78 -20.27 -1.53
C ASP A 398 -18.80 -20.51 -2.69
N GLU A 399 -18.97 -21.66 -3.40
CA GLU A 399 -18.08 -22.05 -4.48
C GLU A 399 -18.26 -21.19 -5.76
N GLU A 400 -19.46 -20.66 -6.00
CA GLU A 400 -19.68 -19.76 -7.13
C GLU A 400 -18.90 -18.47 -6.91
N LEU A 401 -18.97 -17.92 -5.68
CA LEU A 401 -18.24 -16.73 -5.31
C LEU A 401 -16.72 -16.97 -5.29
N GLU A 402 -16.26 -18.18 -4.92
CA GLU A 402 -14.84 -18.53 -5.00
C GLU A 402 -14.31 -18.49 -6.44
N ARG A 403 -15.08 -18.99 -7.41
CA ARG A 403 -14.71 -18.94 -8.84
C ARG A 403 -14.69 -17.50 -9.41
N ARG A 404 -15.31 -16.53 -8.71
CA ARG A 404 -15.31 -15.11 -9.10
C ARG A 404 -14.09 -14.34 -8.58
N MET A 405 -13.31 -14.94 -7.69
CA MET A 405 -12.11 -14.25 -7.19
C MET A 405 -11.16 -13.87 -8.35
N PRO A 406 -10.53 -12.71 -8.31
CA PRO A 406 -10.37 -11.76 -7.19
C PRO A 406 -11.54 -10.77 -6.99
N GLN A 407 -12.62 -10.85 -7.75
CA GLN A 407 -13.82 -10.03 -7.56
C GLN A 407 -14.48 -10.41 -6.24
N ARG A 408 -14.48 -9.49 -5.28
CA ARG A 408 -15.06 -9.72 -3.95
C ARG A 408 -16.56 -9.48 -4.00
N GLN A 409 -17.33 -10.56 -4.08
CA GLN A 409 -18.79 -10.55 -4.08
C GLN A 409 -19.32 -11.11 -2.75
N ALA A 410 -20.57 -10.79 -2.42
CA ALA A 410 -21.28 -11.38 -1.29
C ALA A 410 -22.77 -11.57 -1.61
N ILE A 411 -23.39 -12.54 -0.93
CA ILE A 411 -24.84 -12.67 -0.82
C ILE A 411 -25.18 -12.59 0.66
N VAL A 412 -26.10 -11.68 1.03
CA VAL A 412 -26.57 -11.54 2.41
C VAL A 412 -28.07 -11.82 2.45
N GLU A 413 -28.45 -12.77 3.29
CA GLU A 413 -29.84 -13.15 3.54
C GLU A 413 -30.21 -12.80 4.99
N VAL A 414 -31.26 -12.01 5.18
CA VAL A 414 -31.82 -11.61 6.50
C VAL A 414 -33.18 -12.22 6.68
N THR A 415 -33.37 -12.98 7.75
CA THR A 415 -34.67 -13.49 8.18
C THR A 415 -35.15 -12.69 9.40
N LEU A 416 -36.34 -12.08 9.30
CA LEU A 416 -36.95 -11.34 10.38
C LEU A 416 -37.82 -12.24 11.24
N SER A 417 -38.18 -11.80 12.45
CA SER A 417 -39.00 -12.55 13.43
C SER A 417 -40.43 -12.80 12.98
N ASP A 418 -40.94 -12.01 12.05
CA ASP A 418 -42.26 -12.19 11.42
C ASP A 418 -42.25 -13.19 10.24
N GLY A 419 -41.07 -13.78 9.93
CA GLY A 419 -40.88 -14.70 8.83
C GLY A 419 -40.49 -14.04 7.51
N THR A 420 -40.42 -12.72 7.44
CA THR A 420 -39.98 -11.99 6.24
C THR A 420 -38.54 -12.37 5.91
N ARG A 421 -38.25 -12.66 4.62
CA ARG A 421 -36.92 -12.99 4.12
C ARG A 421 -36.49 -11.91 3.13
N LEU A 422 -35.37 -11.30 3.41
CA LEU A 422 -34.71 -10.29 2.56
C LEU A 422 -33.37 -10.85 2.06
N ALA A 423 -33.04 -10.58 0.80
CA ALA A 423 -31.76 -11.01 0.23
C ALA A 423 -31.18 -9.91 -0.65
N GLU A 424 -29.86 -9.77 -0.63
CA GLU A 424 -29.10 -8.86 -1.49
C GLU A 424 -27.83 -9.53 -1.95
N ARG A 425 -27.54 -9.43 -3.26
CA ARG A 425 -26.27 -9.82 -3.86
C ARG A 425 -25.51 -8.57 -4.29
N VAL A 426 -24.29 -8.44 -3.82
CA VAL A 426 -23.34 -7.41 -4.25
C VAL A 426 -22.37 -8.03 -5.24
N GLU A 427 -22.48 -7.64 -6.50
CA GLU A 427 -21.60 -8.10 -7.58
C GLU A 427 -20.36 -7.22 -7.74
N ALA A 428 -20.50 -5.91 -7.44
CA ALA A 428 -19.42 -4.93 -7.49
C ALA A 428 -19.46 -4.07 -6.21
N VAL A 429 -18.46 -4.24 -5.37
CA VAL A 429 -18.29 -3.49 -4.11
C VAL A 429 -18.17 -2.01 -4.37
N ARG A 430 -18.80 -1.17 -3.54
CA ARG A 430 -18.67 0.29 -3.62
C ARG A 430 -17.25 0.71 -3.33
N GLY A 431 -16.68 1.52 -4.22
CA GLY A 431 -15.30 1.98 -4.18
C GLY A 431 -14.35 1.23 -5.10
N THR A 432 -14.78 0.11 -5.70
CA THR A 432 -14.00 -0.60 -6.73
C THR A 432 -14.09 0.09 -8.09
N ALA A 433 -13.19 -0.26 -9.01
CA ALA A 433 -13.21 0.25 -10.39
C ALA A 433 -14.55 -0.02 -11.12
N ALA A 434 -15.23 -1.13 -10.78
CA ALA A 434 -16.53 -1.48 -11.36
C ALA A 434 -17.72 -0.72 -10.72
N ASN A 435 -17.54 -0.16 -9.52
CA ASN A 435 -18.56 0.61 -8.79
C ASN A 435 -17.87 1.73 -7.98
N PRO A 436 -17.26 2.72 -8.63
CA PRO A 436 -16.39 3.70 -7.99
C PRO A 436 -17.19 4.66 -7.09
N MET A 437 -16.62 5.01 -5.94
CA MET A 437 -17.10 6.13 -5.14
C MET A 437 -16.95 7.44 -5.93
N ASP A 438 -17.94 8.30 -5.81
CA ASP A 438 -17.85 9.65 -6.33
C ASP A 438 -17.02 10.55 -5.39
N ARG A 439 -16.72 11.78 -5.86
CA ARG A 439 -15.92 12.74 -5.08
C ARG A 439 -16.56 13.04 -3.72
N SER A 440 -17.89 13.13 -3.63
CA SER A 440 -18.59 13.49 -2.39
C SER A 440 -18.47 12.38 -1.34
N GLU A 441 -18.54 11.13 -1.76
CA GLU A 441 -18.36 9.96 -0.89
C GLU A 441 -16.92 9.84 -0.37
N VAL A 442 -15.91 10.04 -1.24
CA VAL A 442 -14.50 10.09 -0.83
C VAL A 442 -14.28 11.23 0.18
N VAL A 443 -14.80 12.43 -0.09
CA VAL A 443 -14.73 13.57 0.82
C VAL A 443 -15.40 13.27 2.16
N SER A 444 -16.57 12.62 2.15
CA SER A 444 -17.27 12.25 3.38
C SER A 444 -16.45 11.28 4.23
N LYS A 445 -15.95 10.20 3.62
CA LYS A 445 -15.04 9.25 4.29
C LYS A 445 -13.83 9.97 4.91
N CYS A 446 -13.14 10.78 4.11
CA CYS A 446 -11.93 11.45 4.57
C CYS A 446 -12.20 12.47 5.68
N ARG A 447 -13.37 13.14 5.67
CA ARG A 447 -13.79 14.02 6.76
C ARG A 447 -14.03 13.25 8.04
N ASP A 448 -14.69 12.10 7.99
CA ASP A 448 -14.94 11.25 9.15
C ASP A 448 -13.65 10.75 9.80
N LEU A 449 -12.62 10.48 8.98
CA LEU A 449 -11.30 10.03 9.45
C LEU A 449 -10.44 11.17 10.02
N THR A 450 -10.50 12.36 9.41
CA THR A 450 -9.55 13.47 9.74
C THR A 450 -10.08 14.43 10.78
N ALA A 451 -11.40 14.70 10.81
CA ALA A 451 -11.97 15.70 11.69
C ALA A 451 -11.81 15.39 13.19
N PRO A 452 -11.89 14.13 13.66
CA PRO A 452 -11.64 13.81 15.06
C PRO A 452 -10.21 14.12 15.53
N VAL A 453 -9.22 14.06 14.61
CA VAL A 453 -7.80 14.25 14.93
C VAL A 453 -7.36 15.70 14.75
N LEU A 454 -7.76 16.33 13.65
CA LEU A 454 -7.29 17.67 13.24
C LEU A 454 -8.28 18.79 13.57
N GLY A 455 -9.51 18.45 13.94
CA GLY A 455 -10.64 19.37 14.02
C GLY A 455 -11.25 19.68 12.64
N THR A 456 -12.56 19.97 12.61
CA THR A 456 -13.37 20.12 11.40
C THR A 456 -12.81 21.16 10.42
N ALA A 457 -12.32 22.30 10.94
CA ALA A 457 -11.80 23.38 10.11
C ALA A 457 -10.50 23.01 9.36
N THR A 458 -9.55 22.36 10.04
CA THR A 458 -8.29 21.91 9.41
C THR A 458 -8.54 20.77 8.44
N ALA A 459 -9.39 19.80 8.81
CA ALA A 459 -9.81 18.71 7.92
C ALA A 459 -10.45 19.27 6.63
N GLY A 460 -11.33 20.26 6.73
CA GLY A 460 -11.93 20.90 5.56
C GLY A 460 -10.90 21.55 4.63
N ARG A 461 -9.94 22.29 5.20
CA ARG A 461 -8.84 22.90 4.41
C ARG A 461 -7.91 21.87 3.77
N LEU A 462 -7.62 20.77 4.47
CA LEU A 462 -6.81 19.68 3.89
C LEU A 462 -7.51 19.07 2.68
N ILE A 463 -8.79 18.73 2.81
CA ILE A 463 -9.60 18.16 1.73
C ILE A 463 -9.61 19.08 0.51
N GLU A 464 -9.92 20.37 0.72
CA GLU A 464 -9.93 21.37 -0.36
C GLU A 464 -8.57 21.47 -1.04
N ARG A 465 -7.48 21.55 -0.26
CA ARG A 465 -6.13 21.70 -0.80
C ARG A 465 -5.69 20.48 -1.60
N VAL A 466 -6.05 19.26 -1.18
CA VAL A 466 -5.73 18.03 -1.93
C VAL A 466 -6.54 17.96 -3.23
N LEU A 467 -7.81 18.31 -3.20
CA LEU A 467 -8.66 18.32 -4.41
C LEU A 467 -8.27 19.39 -5.42
N THR A 468 -7.52 20.40 -5.01
CA THR A 468 -7.01 21.51 -5.85
C THR A 468 -5.47 21.49 -5.97
N LEU A 469 -4.85 20.32 -5.87
CA LEU A 469 -3.38 20.18 -5.91
C LEU A 469 -2.74 20.79 -7.16
N GLU A 470 -3.48 20.87 -8.28
CA GLU A 470 -3.01 21.50 -9.52
C GLU A 470 -2.59 22.97 -9.31
N THR A 471 -3.12 23.63 -8.31
CA THR A 471 -2.80 25.04 -7.98
C THR A 471 -1.66 25.18 -6.99
N ALA A 472 -1.22 24.10 -6.36
CA ALA A 472 -0.18 24.15 -5.33
C ALA A 472 1.21 24.35 -5.96
N ARG A 473 1.89 25.44 -5.55
CA ARG A 473 3.25 25.75 -6.00
C ARG A 473 4.32 24.98 -5.24
N ASP A 474 4.01 24.53 -4.03
CA ASP A 474 4.92 23.81 -3.16
C ASP A 474 4.12 22.89 -2.24
N ILE A 475 4.45 21.59 -2.27
CA ILE A 475 3.80 20.54 -1.46
C ILE A 475 4.01 20.76 0.05
N ARG A 476 5.08 21.45 0.46
CA ARG A 476 5.33 21.79 1.86
C ARG A 476 4.22 22.64 2.49
N ALA A 477 3.39 23.30 1.68
CA ALA A 477 2.20 24.01 2.16
C ALA A 477 1.13 23.07 2.77
N LEU A 478 1.21 21.75 2.55
CA LEU A 478 0.34 20.77 3.21
C LEU A 478 0.75 20.49 4.66
N ARG A 479 2.01 20.71 5.03
CA ARG A 479 2.54 20.40 6.37
C ARG A 479 1.64 20.86 7.53
N PRO A 480 1.25 22.15 7.63
CA PRO A 480 0.40 22.61 8.74
C PRO A 480 -1.02 22.04 8.72
N LEU A 481 -1.42 21.42 7.60
CA LEU A 481 -2.72 20.75 7.45
C LEU A 481 -2.66 19.25 7.78
N LEU A 482 -1.47 18.67 7.77
CA LEU A 482 -1.23 17.26 8.11
C LEU A 482 -0.86 17.08 9.58
N GLN A 483 -0.45 18.14 10.28
CA GLN A 483 -0.01 18.08 11.66
C GLN A 483 -1.13 18.47 12.63
N ARG A 484 -1.04 17.95 13.86
CA ARG A 484 -1.84 18.46 14.98
C ARG A 484 -1.37 19.85 15.36
N ALA A 485 -2.32 20.68 15.82
CA ALA A 485 -2.01 21.98 16.41
C ALA A 485 -1.33 21.82 17.78
#